data_b703d5745b258560779315cc6fb49c74
#
_entry.id   b703d5745b258560779315cc6fb49c74
#
_cell.length_a   1.000
_cell.length_b   1.000
_cell.length_c   1.000
_cell.angle_alpha   90.00
_cell.angle_beta   90.00
_cell.angle_gamma   90.00
#
_symmetry.space_group_name_H-M   'P 1'
#
loop_
_entity.id
_entity.type
_entity.pdbx_description
1 polymer ?
#
loop_
_entity_poly.entity_id
_entity_poly.type
_entity_poly.pdbx_seq_one_letter_code
_entity_poly.pdbx_strand_id
1 'polypeptide(L)'
;MQSSSVPPLTILSSQGWFGLAAAKAYSQLHPTANLAVLEAAESCGGTWSKNRLYPGLKSNNMIGTYEYPDFPMSESVYGVKPNNHVPGAVLHRYLTDFAKHFGFFDRIQFNTAVNLVERNGEKGWRLSVASPAGERVIQTEKLILATGLTSTPNLPTYSGAETFSGPLFHAKDFCKRASELKGVKNAVVVGGAKSAFDVAYALVQDGAQVDLIVRPNGHGPVWIAPPFVTPFKKRMDQLLNIRWMSWFSPCPWGGEDGYSGVRQFLHGTTFGRFIVDSFWKVLSGDVLSANAYDSHPELQKLKPWHSAFWIGSGLSILNYDSSLFDLVKEGKIRVHIDNIDRLEGNKVFLSSGEQLETEAIVCSTGWKKESTIKFAGLNEEKLGLKYSATEKRALDQEADAKVLDLFPRLGDQPKLRFTPKEANPLRYYRFMVPSTMVGSRDLAFAGMISTVSTSVCATIQGHWIAAFLGGQLDRLPTSDQEITDEIMLHTQWGKWRYPCGYGADLPDFVFEGLPYVNMLMKDLGVETHRKSSRLQELTSPYLPADFRGLVDEWKQGHSASEFEIATHKVVTSGTDE
;
A
#
# COMPACT_ATOMS: atom_id res chain seq x y z
N MET A 1 -46.01 -7.70 13.12
CA MET A 1 -44.76 -8.38 12.73
C MET A 1 -43.86 -7.34 12.14
N GLN A 2 -42.96 -6.74 12.94
CA GLN A 2 -41.91 -5.89 12.42
C GLN A 2 -40.87 -6.80 11.75
N SER A 3 -40.71 -6.67 10.43
CA SER A 3 -39.64 -7.36 9.73
C SER A 3 -38.31 -6.79 10.27
N SER A 4 -37.58 -7.61 11.02
CA SER A 4 -36.19 -7.29 11.37
C SER A 4 -35.37 -7.31 10.07
N SER A 5 -35.31 -6.17 9.39
CA SER A 5 -34.40 -6.01 8.27
C SER A 5 -32.98 -6.08 8.84
N VAL A 6 -32.25 -7.13 8.49
CA VAL A 6 -30.81 -7.23 8.80
C VAL A 6 -30.13 -5.96 8.27
N PRO A 7 -29.42 -5.18 9.12
CA PRO A 7 -28.73 -3.99 8.66
C PRO A 7 -27.73 -4.32 7.55
N PRO A 8 -27.52 -3.45 6.56
CA PRO A 8 -26.57 -3.70 5.49
C PRO A 8 -25.12 -3.69 5.99
N LEU A 9 -24.28 -4.59 5.47
CA LEU A 9 -22.85 -4.43 5.58
C LEU A 9 -22.41 -3.27 4.68
N THR A 10 -21.66 -2.33 5.23
CA THR A 10 -21.15 -1.20 4.47
C THR A 10 -19.63 -1.31 4.31
N ILE A 11 -19.14 -1.32 3.08
CA ILE A 11 -17.73 -1.19 2.77
C ILE A 11 -17.45 0.27 2.45
N LEU A 12 -16.66 0.92 3.27
CA LEU A 12 -16.20 2.28 3.04
C LEU A 12 -14.88 2.22 2.28
N SER A 13 -14.89 2.69 1.08
CA SER A 13 -13.73 2.59 0.22
C SER A 13 -13.52 3.87 -0.56
N SER A 14 -12.28 4.27 -0.75
CA SER A 14 -11.93 4.70 -2.09
C SER A 14 -11.88 3.40 -2.91
N GLN A 15 -12.67 3.26 -3.97
CA GLN A 15 -12.86 2.05 -4.80
C GLN A 15 -11.57 1.65 -5.53
N GLY A 16 -10.48 1.55 -4.75
CA GLY A 16 -9.20 1.03 -5.19
C GLY A 16 -9.15 -0.50 -5.08
N TRP A 17 -7.98 -1.06 -5.29
CA TRP A 17 -7.72 -2.50 -5.28
C TRP A 17 -8.28 -3.21 -4.04
N PHE A 18 -8.04 -2.69 -2.85
CA PHE A 18 -8.42 -3.35 -1.60
C PHE A 18 -9.93 -3.33 -1.34
N GLY A 19 -10.59 -2.20 -1.61
CA GLY A 19 -12.04 -2.10 -1.41
C GLY A 19 -12.82 -2.97 -2.38
N LEU A 20 -12.43 -3.00 -3.65
CA LEU A 20 -13.05 -3.88 -4.65
C LEU A 20 -12.84 -5.37 -4.35
N ALA A 21 -11.63 -5.75 -3.91
CA ALA A 21 -11.34 -7.12 -3.50
C ALA A 21 -12.16 -7.53 -2.27
N ALA A 22 -12.29 -6.65 -1.27
CA ALA A 22 -13.11 -6.90 -0.09
C ALA A 22 -14.60 -7.04 -0.44
N ALA A 23 -15.12 -6.19 -1.33
CA ALA A 23 -16.49 -6.28 -1.81
C ALA A 23 -16.77 -7.60 -2.53
N LYS A 24 -15.87 -8.02 -3.44
CA LYS A 24 -15.95 -9.32 -4.12
C LYS A 24 -15.96 -10.47 -3.12
N ALA A 25 -14.94 -10.53 -2.26
CA ALA A 25 -14.79 -11.65 -1.32
C ALA A 25 -15.98 -11.73 -0.37
N TYR A 26 -16.42 -10.60 0.19
CA TYR A 26 -17.56 -10.57 1.09
C TYR A 26 -18.86 -11.02 0.40
N SER A 27 -19.14 -10.55 -0.82
CA SER A 27 -20.34 -10.98 -1.55
C SER A 27 -20.31 -12.45 -1.94
N GLN A 28 -19.12 -13.04 -2.13
CA GLN A 28 -18.98 -14.46 -2.44
C GLN A 28 -19.07 -15.38 -1.21
N LEU A 29 -18.53 -14.94 -0.05
CA LEU A 29 -18.59 -15.71 1.19
C LEU A 29 -19.94 -15.55 1.89
N HIS A 30 -20.59 -14.40 1.74
CA HIS A 30 -21.86 -14.05 2.39
C HIS A 30 -22.91 -13.62 1.35
N PRO A 31 -23.37 -14.54 0.47
CA PRO A 31 -24.23 -14.20 -0.68
C PRO A 31 -25.60 -13.64 -0.28
N THR A 32 -26.08 -13.96 0.92
CA THR A 32 -27.36 -13.46 1.46
C THR A 32 -27.24 -12.13 2.20
N ALA A 33 -26.00 -11.63 2.44
CA ALA A 33 -25.80 -10.38 3.14
C ALA A 33 -26.20 -9.18 2.26
N ASN A 34 -26.79 -8.18 2.89
CA ASN A 34 -27.09 -6.92 2.23
C ASN A 34 -25.84 -6.03 2.23
N LEU A 35 -25.10 -6.05 1.13
CA LEU A 35 -23.88 -5.29 0.93
C LEU A 35 -24.18 -3.92 0.32
N ALA A 36 -23.70 -2.84 0.95
CA ALA A 36 -23.63 -1.51 0.37
C ALA A 36 -22.17 -1.03 0.32
N VAL A 37 -21.79 -0.40 -0.77
CA VAL A 37 -20.43 0.12 -0.97
C VAL A 37 -20.50 1.62 -1.16
N LEU A 38 -19.83 2.40 -0.30
CA LEU A 38 -19.84 3.86 -0.34
C LEU A 38 -18.52 4.36 -0.92
N GLU A 39 -18.57 5.25 -1.91
CA GLU A 39 -17.40 5.84 -2.55
C GLU A 39 -17.53 7.36 -2.61
N ALA A 40 -16.56 8.05 -2.05
CA ALA A 40 -16.54 9.52 -2.06
C ALA A 40 -16.27 10.11 -3.45
N ALA A 41 -15.57 9.37 -4.32
CA ALA A 41 -15.32 9.80 -5.70
C ALA A 41 -16.52 9.48 -6.63
N GLU A 42 -16.50 10.08 -7.82
CA GLU A 42 -17.52 9.88 -8.87
C GLU A 42 -17.37 8.56 -9.64
N SER A 43 -16.26 7.84 -9.44
CA SER A 43 -15.94 6.62 -10.20
C SER A 43 -15.07 5.65 -9.43
N CYS A 44 -15.07 4.37 -9.83
CA CYS A 44 -14.17 3.35 -9.32
C CYS A 44 -12.69 3.71 -9.54
N GLY A 45 -11.81 3.07 -8.78
CA GLY A 45 -10.38 3.04 -9.05
C GLY A 45 -9.48 3.58 -7.94
N GLY A 46 -9.99 4.33 -6.96
CA GLY A 46 -9.18 4.96 -5.93
C GLY A 46 -8.12 5.90 -6.53
N THR A 47 -6.84 5.53 -6.49
CA THR A 47 -5.77 6.27 -7.19
C THR A 47 -5.88 6.23 -8.72
N TRP A 48 -6.64 5.30 -9.26
CA TRP A 48 -6.92 5.14 -10.69
C TRP A 48 -8.33 5.61 -11.06
N SER A 49 -9.02 6.33 -10.18
CA SER A 49 -10.33 6.93 -10.48
C SER A 49 -10.18 8.03 -11.55
N LYS A 50 -11.22 8.23 -12.34
CA LYS A 50 -11.23 9.13 -13.51
C LYS A 50 -10.69 10.53 -13.18
N ASN A 51 -11.05 11.07 -12.02
CA ASN A 51 -10.67 12.40 -11.57
C ASN A 51 -9.20 12.52 -11.07
N ARG A 52 -8.41 11.43 -11.14
CA ARG A 52 -6.99 11.38 -10.77
C ARG A 52 -6.07 11.01 -11.93
N LEU A 53 -6.65 10.67 -13.09
CA LEU A 53 -5.87 10.31 -14.29
C LEU A 53 -5.34 11.55 -14.98
N TYR A 54 -4.11 11.49 -15.43
CA TYR A 54 -3.47 12.51 -16.27
C TYR A 54 -2.76 11.85 -17.46
N PRO A 55 -2.49 12.57 -18.55
CA PRO A 55 -1.80 12.03 -19.71
C PRO A 55 -0.43 11.43 -19.35
N GLY A 56 -0.13 10.25 -19.86
CA GLY A 56 1.14 9.57 -19.58
C GLY A 56 1.19 8.79 -18.27
N LEU A 57 0.15 8.84 -17.41
CA LEU A 57 0.10 8.04 -16.19
C LEU A 57 0.06 6.54 -16.51
N LYS A 58 1.02 5.79 -15.96
CA LYS A 58 1.13 4.33 -16.10
C LYS A 58 1.43 3.69 -14.75
N SER A 59 1.12 2.40 -14.61
CA SER A 59 1.53 1.61 -13.45
C SER A 59 3.05 1.40 -13.40
N ASN A 60 3.60 1.20 -12.20
CA ASN A 60 4.96 0.70 -12.03
C ASN A 60 5.07 -0.77 -12.46
N ASN A 61 4.10 -1.58 -12.08
CA ASN A 61 4.01 -2.98 -12.49
C ASN A 61 3.56 -3.10 -13.95
N MET A 62 3.95 -4.18 -14.59
CA MET A 62 3.54 -4.52 -15.95
C MET A 62 2.34 -5.47 -15.93
N ILE A 63 1.69 -5.62 -17.08
CA ILE A 63 0.60 -6.60 -17.26
C ILE A 63 1.04 -8.00 -16.78
N GLY A 64 0.12 -8.75 -16.19
CA GLY A 64 0.36 -10.08 -15.60
C GLY A 64 0.86 -10.06 -14.16
N THR A 65 1.24 -8.88 -13.60
CA THR A 65 1.55 -8.69 -12.18
C THR A 65 0.61 -7.72 -11.49
N TYR A 66 -0.13 -6.92 -12.25
CA TYR A 66 -1.05 -5.90 -11.73
C TYR A 66 -2.48 -6.16 -12.21
N GLU A 67 -3.00 -7.30 -11.82
CA GLU A 67 -4.35 -7.79 -12.11
C GLU A 67 -4.87 -8.66 -10.97
N TYR A 68 -6.17 -8.81 -10.84
CA TYR A 68 -6.75 -9.72 -9.85
C TYR A 68 -6.58 -11.19 -10.29
N PRO A 69 -6.35 -12.13 -9.37
CA PRO A 69 -6.22 -13.56 -9.67
C PRO A 69 -7.34 -14.12 -10.54
N ASP A 70 -8.59 -13.83 -10.17
CA ASP A 70 -9.78 -14.37 -10.84
C ASP A 70 -10.31 -13.49 -11.98
N PHE A 71 -9.60 -12.41 -12.31
CA PHE A 71 -9.98 -11.48 -13.38
C PHE A 71 -8.75 -11.03 -14.18
N PRO A 72 -8.22 -11.86 -15.07
CA PRO A 72 -7.00 -11.55 -15.81
C PRO A 72 -7.22 -10.42 -16.83
N MET A 73 -6.18 -9.59 -17.00
CA MET A 73 -6.17 -8.49 -17.97
C MET A 73 -5.68 -9.02 -19.33
N SER A 74 -6.60 -9.46 -20.18
CA SER A 74 -6.22 -9.96 -21.51
C SER A 74 -5.89 -8.82 -22.49
N GLU A 75 -4.90 -9.04 -23.36
CA GLU A 75 -4.52 -8.09 -24.42
C GLU A 75 -5.70 -7.79 -25.36
N SER A 76 -6.48 -8.82 -25.73
CA SER A 76 -7.63 -8.68 -26.63
C SER A 76 -8.72 -7.74 -26.11
N VAL A 77 -8.89 -7.63 -24.78
CA VAL A 77 -9.90 -6.78 -24.14
C VAL A 77 -9.34 -5.39 -23.82
N TYR A 78 -8.12 -5.33 -23.30
CA TYR A 78 -7.55 -4.12 -22.72
C TYR A 78 -6.48 -3.45 -23.60
N GLY A 79 -6.00 -4.13 -24.65
CA GLY A 79 -5.03 -3.58 -25.61
C GLY A 79 -3.61 -3.41 -25.06
N VAL A 80 -3.31 -3.95 -23.87
CA VAL A 80 -1.98 -3.86 -23.26
C VAL A 80 -1.16 -5.08 -23.64
N LYS A 81 -0.05 -4.86 -24.33
CA LYS A 81 0.84 -5.95 -24.78
C LYS A 81 1.66 -6.51 -23.62
N PRO A 82 2.09 -7.79 -23.70
CA PRO A 82 3.00 -8.38 -22.72
C PRO A 82 4.24 -7.49 -22.48
N ASN A 83 4.68 -7.45 -21.23
CA ASN A 83 5.82 -6.64 -20.79
C ASN A 83 5.64 -5.11 -20.90
N ASN A 84 4.43 -4.62 -21.07
CA ASN A 84 4.14 -3.20 -21.03
C ASN A 84 3.55 -2.81 -19.67
N HIS A 85 3.85 -1.57 -19.26
CA HIS A 85 3.18 -0.91 -18.15
C HIS A 85 1.72 -0.61 -18.52
N VAL A 86 0.81 -0.72 -17.55
CA VAL A 86 -0.62 -0.52 -17.81
C VAL A 86 -0.96 0.98 -17.74
N PRO A 87 -1.53 1.57 -18.79
CA PRO A 87 -1.98 2.95 -18.77
C PRO A 87 -3.07 3.18 -17.71
N GLY A 88 -3.06 4.35 -17.07
CA GLY A 88 -4.01 4.67 -16.01
C GLY A 88 -5.48 4.57 -16.45
N ALA A 89 -5.81 4.99 -17.68
CA ALA A 89 -7.15 4.86 -18.23
C ALA A 89 -7.59 3.39 -18.38
N VAL A 90 -6.66 2.50 -18.71
CA VAL A 90 -6.92 1.06 -18.79
C VAL A 90 -7.17 0.49 -17.40
N LEU A 91 -6.38 0.89 -16.39
CA LEU A 91 -6.60 0.47 -15.00
C LEU A 91 -7.94 0.94 -14.46
N HIS A 92 -8.34 2.17 -14.76
CA HIS A 92 -9.66 2.67 -14.39
C HIS A 92 -10.79 1.80 -14.98
N ARG A 93 -10.70 1.51 -16.29
CA ARG A 93 -11.66 0.63 -16.98
C ARG A 93 -11.65 -0.77 -16.38
N TYR A 94 -10.48 -1.37 -16.19
CA TYR A 94 -10.30 -2.70 -15.63
C TYR A 94 -10.93 -2.85 -14.23
N LEU A 95 -10.71 -1.90 -13.32
CA LEU A 95 -11.29 -1.91 -11.98
C LEU A 95 -12.81 -1.73 -12.00
N THR A 96 -13.33 -0.95 -12.93
CA THR A 96 -14.77 -0.80 -13.17
C THR A 96 -15.38 -2.10 -13.70
N ASP A 97 -14.72 -2.72 -14.69
CA ASP A 97 -15.16 -3.98 -15.31
C ASP A 97 -15.11 -5.14 -14.29
N PHE A 98 -14.13 -5.13 -13.36
CA PHE A 98 -14.08 -6.08 -12.25
C PHE A 98 -15.35 -6.01 -11.38
N ALA A 99 -15.76 -4.82 -10.97
CA ALA A 99 -16.95 -4.66 -10.14
C ALA A 99 -18.24 -5.13 -10.87
N LYS A 100 -18.33 -4.86 -12.19
CA LYS A 100 -19.43 -5.32 -13.02
C LYS A 100 -19.42 -6.83 -13.20
N HIS A 101 -18.27 -7.42 -13.49
CA HIS A 101 -18.12 -8.87 -13.69
C HIS A 101 -18.55 -9.68 -12.47
N PHE A 102 -18.21 -9.21 -11.26
CA PHE A 102 -18.60 -9.89 -10.02
C PHE A 102 -19.94 -9.43 -9.45
N GLY A 103 -20.72 -8.63 -10.19
CA GLY A 103 -22.13 -8.34 -9.91
C GLY A 103 -22.38 -7.43 -8.69
N PHE A 104 -21.39 -6.64 -8.26
CA PHE A 104 -21.59 -5.70 -7.16
C PHE A 104 -21.48 -4.21 -7.56
N PHE A 105 -21.29 -3.92 -8.85
CA PHE A 105 -21.17 -2.54 -9.35
C PHE A 105 -22.39 -1.68 -8.97
N ASP A 106 -23.59 -2.20 -9.13
CA ASP A 106 -24.83 -1.48 -8.84
C ASP A 106 -25.10 -1.27 -7.33
N ARG A 107 -24.29 -1.89 -6.48
CA ARG A 107 -24.30 -1.68 -5.01
C ARG A 107 -23.38 -0.52 -4.59
N ILE A 108 -22.65 0.07 -5.53
CA ILE A 108 -21.73 1.18 -5.26
C ILE A 108 -22.50 2.49 -5.31
N GLN A 109 -22.43 3.23 -4.22
CA GLN A 109 -22.98 4.57 -4.09
C GLN A 109 -21.84 5.59 -4.24
N PHE A 110 -21.66 6.09 -5.45
CA PHE A 110 -20.67 7.12 -5.76
C PHE A 110 -21.04 8.47 -5.17
N ASN A 111 -20.07 9.38 -5.09
CA ASN A 111 -20.21 10.72 -4.49
C ASN A 111 -20.80 10.67 -3.07
N THR A 112 -20.53 9.60 -2.34
CA THR A 112 -21.05 9.37 -0.99
C THR A 112 -19.88 9.25 -0.02
N ALA A 113 -19.57 10.35 0.67
CA ALA A 113 -18.48 10.44 1.63
C ALA A 113 -18.96 10.09 3.04
N VAL A 114 -18.22 9.25 3.75
CA VAL A 114 -18.43 9.04 5.18
C VAL A 114 -17.56 10.03 5.95
N ASN A 115 -18.21 10.83 6.80
CA ASN A 115 -17.57 11.86 7.60
C ASN A 115 -17.32 11.39 9.04
N LEU A 116 -18.22 10.57 9.58
CA LEU A 116 -18.19 10.16 10.97
C LEU A 116 -18.66 8.71 11.12
N VAL A 117 -17.97 7.95 11.97
CA VAL A 117 -18.30 6.60 12.39
C VAL A 117 -18.48 6.58 13.91
N GLU A 118 -19.58 6.02 14.39
CA GLU A 118 -19.92 5.90 15.80
C GLU A 118 -20.36 4.48 16.13
N ARG A 119 -20.17 4.05 17.37
CA ARG A 119 -20.76 2.79 17.85
C ARG A 119 -22.29 2.92 17.90
N ASN A 120 -22.98 1.88 17.48
CA ASN A 120 -24.43 1.75 17.56
C ASN A 120 -24.80 0.77 18.69
N GLY A 121 -24.79 1.26 19.94
CA GLY A 121 -24.96 0.42 21.12
C GLY A 121 -23.81 -0.55 21.32
N GLU A 122 -24.12 -1.81 21.70
CA GLU A 122 -23.10 -2.84 21.93
C GLU A 122 -22.56 -3.46 20.64
N LYS A 123 -23.35 -3.47 19.57
CA LYS A 123 -23.00 -4.08 18.27
C LYS A 123 -23.33 -3.14 17.13
N GLY A 124 -22.45 -3.16 16.11
CA GLY A 124 -22.65 -2.43 14.86
C GLY A 124 -22.23 -0.96 14.92
N TRP A 125 -22.54 -0.27 13.85
CA TRP A 125 -22.00 1.04 13.52
C TRP A 125 -23.07 1.98 12.99
N ARG A 126 -22.93 3.25 13.31
CA ARG A 126 -23.71 4.37 12.78
C ARG A 126 -22.78 5.28 12.00
N LEU A 127 -23.11 5.55 10.74
CA LEU A 127 -22.29 6.29 9.81
C LEU A 127 -23.01 7.56 9.40
N SER A 128 -22.39 8.73 9.62
CA SER A 128 -22.85 9.98 9.03
C SER A 128 -22.22 10.14 7.65
N VAL A 129 -23.05 10.20 6.63
CA VAL A 129 -22.61 10.26 5.22
C VAL A 129 -23.16 11.51 4.54
N ALA A 130 -22.34 12.10 3.67
CA ALA A 130 -22.72 13.21 2.81
C ALA A 130 -22.74 12.76 1.36
N SER A 131 -23.79 13.12 0.63
CA SER A 131 -23.99 12.83 -0.78
C SER A 131 -24.63 14.02 -1.50
N PRO A 132 -24.74 14.04 -2.84
CA PRO A 132 -25.49 15.08 -3.58
C PRO A 132 -26.97 15.21 -3.16
N ALA A 133 -27.54 14.12 -2.61
CA ALA A 133 -28.91 14.13 -2.09
C ALA A 133 -29.02 14.69 -0.65
N GLY A 134 -27.91 15.13 -0.06
CA GLY A 134 -27.83 15.65 1.30
C GLY A 134 -27.15 14.70 2.28
N GLU A 135 -27.17 15.06 3.56
CA GLU A 135 -26.65 14.28 4.66
C GLU A 135 -27.66 13.24 5.15
N ARG A 136 -27.18 12.06 5.52
CA ARG A 136 -27.99 10.99 6.10
C ARG A 136 -27.18 10.11 7.03
N VAL A 137 -27.88 9.30 7.81
CA VAL A 137 -27.29 8.30 8.69
C VAL A 137 -27.57 6.90 8.16
N ILE A 138 -26.55 6.06 8.11
CA ILE A 138 -26.65 4.64 7.78
C ILE A 138 -26.26 3.82 9.00
N GLN A 139 -27.01 2.76 9.29
CA GLN A 139 -26.67 1.79 10.33
C GLN A 139 -26.22 0.48 9.68
N THR A 140 -25.22 -0.17 10.25
CA THR A 140 -24.69 -1.43 9.78
C THR A 140 -24.17 -2.28 10.93
N GLU A 141 -24.24 -3.61 10.81
CA GLU A 141 -23.64 -4.52 11.79
C GLU A 141 -22.13 -4.67 11.61
N LYS A 142 -21.66 -4.64 10.37
CA LYS A 142 -20.26 -4.88 10.03
C LYS A 142 -19.75 -3.78 9.12
N LEU A 143 -18.51 -3.39 9.35
CA LEU A 143 -17.89 -2.26 8.66
C LEU A 143 -16.49 -2.64 8.16
N ILE A 144 -16.25 -2.44 6.87
CA ILE A 144 -14.93 -2.55 6.27
C ILE A 144 -14.51 -1.16 5.77
N LEU A 145 -13.40 -0.66 6.25
CA LEU A 145 -12.83 0.63 5.84
C LEU A 145 -11.64 0.41 4.90
N ALA A 146 -11.71 0.95 3.69
CA ALA A 146 -10.68 0.82 2.66
C ALA A 146 -10.29 2.19 2.07
N THR A 147 -10.04 3.17 2.93
CA THR A 147 -9.79 4.58 2.57
C THR A 147 -8.47 4.83 1.84
N GLY A 148 -7.56 3.84 1.87
CA GLY A 148 -6.24 3.93 1.27
C GLY A 148 -5.29 4.90 1.98
N LEU A 149 -4.09 5.06 1.42
CA LEU A 149 -2.98 5.81 2.04
C LEU A 149 -2.70 7.16 1.36
N THR A 150 -3.46 7.51 0.31
CA THR A 150 -3.23 8.67 -0.55
C THR A 150 -4.48 9.55 -0.69
N SER A 151 -5.22 9.72 0.40
CA SER A 151 -6.47 10.48 0.42
C SER A 151 -6.25 11.95 0.75
N THR A 152 -5.46 12.27 1.77
CA THR A 152 -5.20 13.64 2.24
C THR A 152 -3.81 14.10 1.79
N PRO A 153 -3.72 15.13 0.91
CA PRO A 153 -2.44 15.65 0.46
C PRO A 153 -1.70 16.38 1.60
N ASN A 154 -0.37 16.27 1.58
CA ASN A 154 0.50 17.03 2.47
C ASN A 154 1.05 18.25 1.71
N LEU A 155 0.23 19.28 1.54
CA LEU A 155 0.64 20.53 0.90
C LEU A 155 1.39 21.41 1.92
N PRO A 156 2.67 21.75 1.66
CA PRO A 156 3.40 22.66 2.53
C PRO A 156 2.89 24.11 2.38
N THR A 157 3.10 24.89 3.43
CA THR A 157 2.90 26.34 3.41
C THR A 157 4.25 27.01 3.21
N TYR A 158 4.29 28.03 2.35
CA TYR A 158 5.49 28.81 2.08
C TYR A 158 5.24 30.27 2.47
N SER A 159 6.25 30.91 3.06
CA SER A 159 6.22 32.37 3.31
C SER A 159 6.04 33.10 1.99
N GLY A 160 5.13 34.08 1.94
CA GLY A 160 4.84 34.86 0.74
C GLY A 160 4.04 34.14 -0.35
N ALA A 161 3.46 32.94 -0.05
CA ALA A 161 2.66 32.19 -1.01
C ALA A 161 1.44 33.00 -1.53
N GLU A 162 0.92 33.91 -0.73
CA GLU A 162 -0.16 34.82 -1.09
C GLU A 162 0.22 35.86 -2.17
N THR A 163 1.51 36.10 -2.37
CA THR A 163 2.04 37.00 -3.41
C THR A 163 2.31 36.30 -4.72
N PHE A 164 2.35 34.95 -4.73
CA PHE A 164 2.61 34.16 -5.91
C PHE A 164 1.41 34.18 -6.85
N SER A 165 1.61 34.65 -8.08
CA SER A 165 0.53 34.88 -9.04
C SER A 165 0.14 33.65 -9.87
N GLY A 166 0.98 32.61 -9.89
CA GLY A 166 0.75 31.36 -10.63
C GLY A 166 -0.03 30.31 -9.82
N PRO A 167 -0.41 29.19 -10.46
CA PRO A 167 -1.00 28.06 -9.75
C PRO A 167 0.02 27.40 -8.82
N LEU A 168 -0.38 27.23 -7.54
CA LEU A 168 0.33 26.44 -6.53
C LEU A 168 -0.63 25.39 -5.97
N PHE A 169 -0.30 24.10 -6.16
CA PHE A 169 -1.18 23.02 -5.70
C PHE A 169 -0.43 21.69 -5.52
N HIS A 170 -1.09 20.74 -4.86
CA HIS A 170 -0.56 19.39 -4.69
C HIS A 170 -0.82 18.53 -5.93
N ALA A 171 0.12 17.66 -6.28
CA ALA A 171 0.04 16.75 -7.44
C ALA A 171 -1.23 15.86 -7.46
N LYS A 172 -1.92 15.68 -6.34
CA LYS A 172 -3.25 15.05 -6.29
C LYS A 172 -4.23 15.68 -7.28
N ASP A 173 -4.17 17.01 -7.42
CA ASP A 173 -5.09 17.79 -8.25
C ASP A 173 -4.54 18.03 -9.67
N PHE A 174 -3.40 17.42 -10.03
CA PHE A 174 -2.74 17.63 -11.33
C PHE A 174 -3.70 17.37 -12.50
N CYS A 175 -4.49 16.30 -12.44
CA CYS A 175 -5.50 16.00 -13.47
C CYS A 175 -6.53 17.12 -13.62
N LYS A 176 -7.05 17.65 -12.51
CA LYS A 176 -8.11 18.68 -12.52
C LYS A 176 -7.60 20.04 -12.95
N ARG A 177 -6.32 20.34 -12.66
CA ARG A 177 -5.70 21.65 -12.86
C ARG A 177 -4.70 21.68 -14.02
N ALA A 178 -4.60 20.58 -14.81
CA ALA A 178 -3.69 20.50 -15.95
C ALA A 178 -3.91 21.61 -16.99
N SER A 179 -5.15 22.09 -17.14
CA SER A 179 -5.47 23.21 -18.03
C SER A 179 -4.82 24.53 -17.62
N GLU A 180 -4.58 24.74 -16.31
CA GLU A 180 -3.90 25.92 -15.77
C GLU A 180 -2.40 25.93 -16.09
N LEU A 181 -1.84 24.79 -16.46
CA LEU A 181 -0.42 24.61 -16.78
C LEU A 181 -0.10 24.70 -18.28
N LYS A 182 -1.12 24.81 -19.13
CA LYS A 182 -0.92 24.91 -20.57
C LYS A 182 -0.16 26.19 -20.95
N GLY A 183 0.95 25.99 -21.66
CA GLY A 183 1.77 27.11 -22.15
C GLY A 183 2.72 27.70 -21.11
N VAL A 184 2.77 27.14 -19.89
CA VAL A 184 3.76 27.47 -18.87
C VAL A 184 5.16 27.19 -19.43
N LYS A 185 6.06 28.17 -19.32
CA LYS A 185 7.44 28.07 -19.82
C LYS A 185 8.39 27.58 -18.74
N ASN A 186 8.19 28.00 -17.50
CA ASN A 186 9.02 27.63 -16.36
C ASN A 186 8.11 27.13 -15.22
N ALA A 187 8.38 25.94 -14.73
CA ALA A 187 7.62 25.33 -13.64
C ALA A 187 8.55 24.79 -12.55
N VAL A 188 8.14 24.91 -11.31
CA VAL A 188 8.78 24.28 -10.15
C VAL A 188 7.99 23.06 -9.74
N VAL A 189 8.68 21.93 -9.57
CA VAL A 189 8.12 20.70 -8.99
C VAL A 189 8.84 20.39 -7.69
N VAL A 190 8.09 20.27 -6.59
CA VAL A 190 8.66 20.00 -5.27
C VAL A 190 8.43 18.54 -4.88
N GLY A 191 9.50 17.78 -4.70
CA GLY A 191 9.46 16.38 -4.27
C GLY A 191 10.55 15.52 -4.88
N GLY A 192 10.89 14.43 -4.23
CA GLY A 192 11.93 13.47 -4.68
C GLY A 192 11.40 12.08 -5.04
N ALA A 193 10.08 11.84 -4.90
CA ALA A 193 9.46 10.54 -5.18
C ALA A 193 8.94 10.43 -6.63
N LYS A 194 8.48 9.24 -7.01
CA LYS A 194 8.02 8.94 -8.38
C LYS A 194 7.00 9.95 -8.92
N SER A 195 6.03 10.38 -8.10
CA SER A 195 5.03 11.35 -8.55
C SER A 195 5.61 12.73 -8.90
N ALA A 196 6.71 13.14 -8.27
CA ALA A 196 7.42 14.36 -8.67
C ALA A 196 8.08 14.19 -10.06
N PHE A 197 8.66 13.01 -10.30
CA PHE A 197 9.25 12.70 -11.61
C PHE A 197 8.18 12.60 -12.71
N ASP A 198 6.99 12.05 -12.38
CA ASP A 198 5.86 11.97 -13.31
C ASP A 198 5.38 13.38 -13.72
N VAL A 199 5.23 14.27 -12.74
CA VAL A 199 4.82 15.66 -12.98
C VAL A 199 5.88 16.41 -13.78
N ALA A 200 7.16 16.28 -13.39
CA ALA A 200 8.26 16.92 -14.12
C ALA A 200 8.33 16.44 -15.56
N TYR A 201 8.22 15.12 -15.78
CA TYR A 201 8.21 14.54 -17.12
C TYR A 201 7.04 15.07 -17.95
N ALA A 202 5.81 15.08 -17.40
CA ALA A 202 4.63 15.57 -18.11
C ALA A 202 4.76 17.04 -18.52
N LEU A 203 5.25 17.90 -17.62
CA LEU A 203 5.47 19.31 -17.91
C LEU A 203 6.53 19.55 -19.00
N VAL A 204 7.61 18.76 -19.00
CA VAL A 204 8.63 18.84 -20.07
C VAL A 204 8.05 18.36 -21.41
N GLN A 205 7.19 17.34 -21.43
CA GLN A 205 6.51 16.91 -22.66
C GLN A 205 5.58 17.99 -23.22
N ASP A 206 5.02 18.85 -22.35
CA ASP A 206 4.20 20.03 -22.74
C ASP A 206 5.06 21.26 -23.09
N GLY A 207 6.40 21.14 -23.05
CA GLY A 207 7.36 22.18 -23.49
C GLY A 207 7.83 23.11 -22.39
N ALA A 208 7.59 22.82 -21.13
CA ALA A 208 8.11 23.61 -20.01
C ALA A 208 9.55 23.24 -19.66
N GLN A 209 10.31 24.23 -19.17
CA GLN A 209 11.52 24.05 -18.39
C GLN A 209 11.12 23.75 -16.96
N VAL A 210 11.70 22.71 -16.34
CA VAL A 210 11.31 22.30 -14.97
C VAL A 210 12.49 22.43 -14.01
N ASP A 211 12.25 23.07 -12.87
CA ASP A 211 13.12 23.05 -11.69
C ASP A 211 12.56 22.06 -10.67
N LEU A 212 13.26 20.94 -10.49
CA LEU A 212 12.88 19.88 -9.56
C LEU A 212 13.60 20.09 -8.21
N ILE A 213 12.84 20.44 -7.17
CA ILE A 213 13.39 20.71 -5.83
C ILE A 213 13.23 19.49 -4.95
N VAL A 214 14.34 18.93 -4.47
CA VAL A 214 14.41 17.82 -3.51
C VAL A 214 14.98 18.34 -2.19
N ARG A 215 14.22 18.27 -1.13
CA ARG A 215 14.63 18.82 0.18
C ARG A 215 15.84 18.07 0.74
N PRO A 216 16.90 18.76 1.22
CA PRO A 216 18.11 18.14 1.78
C PRO A 216 17.87 17.43 3.10
N ASN A 217 16.81 17.82 3.82
CA ASN A 217 16.37 17.24 5.09
C ASN A 217 15.16 16.30 4.94
N GLY A 218 15.06 15.60 3.81
CA GLY A 218 14.02 14.62 3.51
C GLY A 218 14.57 13.22 3.25
N HIS A 219 13.73 12.35 2.68
CA HIS A 219 14.10 10.97 2.33
C HIS A 219 15.04 10.89 1.10
N GLY A 220 15.22 12.00 0.39
CA GLY A 220 16.03 12.07 -0.84
C GLY A 220 15.28 11.58 -2.09
N PRO A 221 16.03 11.44 -3.19
CA PRO A 221 15.50 10.92 -4.44
C PRO A 221 15.10 9.45 -4.32
N VAL A 222 14.00 9.10 -4.97
CA VAL A 222 13.46 7.74 -4.99
C VAL A 222 14.44 6.76 -5.63
N TRP A 223 14.50 5.55 -5.10
CA TRP A 223 15.07 4.41 -5.80
C TRP A 223 14.17 4.08 -7.00
N ILE A 224 14.69 4.29 -8.22
CA ILE A 224 13.98 3.99 -9.45
C ILE A 224 14.79 2.97 -10.25
N ALA A 225 14.19 1.81 -10.50
CA ALA A 225 14.84 0.73 -11.23
C ALA A 225 14.43 0.75 -12.71
N PRO A 226 15.28 0.29 -13.62
CA PRO A 226 14.82 -0.06 -14.95
C PRO A 226 13.80 -1.21 -14.88
N PRO A 227 12.86 -1.29 -15.84
CA PRO A 227 11.83 -2.33 -15.84
C PRO A 227 12.40 -3.76 -15.97
N PHE A 228 13.57 -3.88 -16.58
CA PHE A 228 14.32 -5.13 -16.74
C PHE A 228 15.71 -4.98 -16.15
N VAL A 229 16.12 -5.92 -15.33
CA VAL A 229 17.40 -5.94 -14.64
C VAL A 229 18.30 -7.07 -15.10
N THR A 230 19.60 -6.92 -14.90
CA THR A 230 20.63 -7.90 -15.23
C THR A 230 20.81 -8.92 -14.09
N PRO A 231 21.39 -10.08 -14.34
CA PRO A 231 21.57 -10.69 -15.67
C PRO A 231 20.25 -11.21 -16.23
N PHE A 232 20.19 -11.62 -17.46
CA PHE A 232 19.04 -12.28 -18.10
C PHE A 232 17.79 -11.39 -18.37
N LYS A 233 17.88 -10.07 -18.23
CA LYS A 233 16.76 -9.14 -18.48
C LYS A 233 15.45 -9.57 -17.78
N LYS A 234 15.54 -9.93 -16.50
CA LYS A 234 14.37 -10.29 -15.71
C LYS A 234 13.54 -9.06 -15.36
N ARG A 235 12.22 -9.20 -15.38
CA ARG A 235 11.29 -8.14 -14.96
C ARG A 235 11.45 -7.85 -13.46
N MET A 236 11.67 -6.59 -13.11
CA MET A 236 11.84 -6.15 -11.73
C MET A 236 10.61 -6.48 -10.86
N ASP A 237 9.41 -6.21 -11.38
CA ASP A 237 8.15 -6.43 -10.67
C ASP A 237 7.85 -7.92 -10.40
N GLN A 238 8.46 -8.84 -11.16
CA GLN A 238 8.37 -10.28 -10.91
C GLN A 238 9.41 -10.78 -9.91
N LEU A 239 10.63 -10.24 -9.96
CA LEU A 239 11.71 -10.66 -9.06
C LEU A 239 11.34 -10.48 -7.58
N LEU A 240 10.63 -9.41 -7.25
CA LEU A 240 10.19 -9.11 -5.89
C LEU A 240 9.22 -10.16 -5.30
N ASN A 241 8.65 -11.02 -6.17
CA ASN A 241 7.71 -12.07 -5.80
C ASN A 241 8.31 -13.49 -5.87
N ILE A 242 9.65 -13.63 -5.94
CA ILE A 242 10.32 -14.93 -5.89
C ILE A 242 10.60 -15.30 -4.43
N ARG A 243 10.21 -16.52 -4.03
CA ARG A 243 10.28 -16.96 -2.64
C ARG A 243 11.69 -16.86 -2.04
N TRP A 244 12.72 -17.44 -2.70
CA TRP A 244 14.08 -17.40 -2.16
C TRP A 244 14.64 -15.99 -2.00
N MET A 245 14.22 -15.02 -2.83
CA MET A 245 14.63 -13.63 -2.68
C MET A 245 14.05 -12.97 -1.43
N SER A 246 12.85 -13.38 -1.01
CA SER A 246 12.22 -12.88 0.21
C SER A 246 12.98 -13.27 1.48
N TRP A 247 13.84 -14.31 1.42
CA TRP A 247 14.64 -14.73 2.58
C TRP A 247 15.69 -13.69 3.00
N PHE A 248 16.13 -12.83 2.08
CA PHE A 248 17.10 -11.76 2.35
C PHE A 248 16.47 -10.53 3.00
N SER A 249 15.17 -10.54 3.22
CA SER A 249 14.50 -9.49 3.97
C SER A 249 14.06 -10.02 5.33
N PRO A 250 14.57 -9.42 6.44
CA PRO A 250 14.18 -9.82 7.78
C PRO A 250 12.73 -9.41 8.04
N CYS A 251 11.86 -10.37 8.38
CA CYS A 251 10.50 -10.05 8.84
C CYS A 251 9.98 -11.09 9.85
N PRO A 252 9.21 -10.68 10.87
CA PRO A 252 8.74 -11.57 11.93
C PRO A 252 7.88 -12.74 11.43
N TRP A 253 7.05 -12.49 10.41
CA TRP A 253 6.19 -13.50 9.78
C TRP A 253 6.89 -14.28 8.65
N GLY A 254 8.19 -14.10 8.46
CA GLY A 254 8.94 -14.75 7.38
C GLY A 254 8.89 -16.27 7.42
N GLY A 255 8.86 -16.87 8.61
CA GLY A 255 8.81 -18.31 8.81
C GLY A 255 7.51 -18.99 8.34
N GLU A 256 6.48 -18.22 8.03
CA GLU A 256 5.19 -18.74 7.54
C GLU A 256 5.29 -19.42 6.16
N ASP A 257 6.39 -19.21 5.45
CA ASP A 257 6.69 -19.89 4.19
C ASP A 257 7.30 -21.30 4.36
N GLY A 258 7.52 -21.76 5.59
CA GLY A 258 8.12 -23.07 5.90
C GLY A 258 9.65 -23.10 5.89
N TYR A 259 10.33 -21.96 5.66
CA TYR A 259 11.79 -21.86 5.58
C TYR A 259 12.41 -21.09 6.76
N SER A 260 11.84 -21.21 7.95
CA SER A 260 12.30 -20.52 9.16
C SER A 260 13.78 -20.76 9.47
N GLY A 261 14.28 -21.99 9.30
CA GLY A 261 15.69 -22.34 9.54
C GLY A 261 16.66 -21.59 8.62
N VAL A 262 16.30 -21.39 7.35
CA VAL A 262 17.11 -20.59 6.40
C VAL A 262 17.15 -19.13 6.85
N ARG A 263 16.02 -18.58 7.26
CA ARG A 263 15.93 -17.19 7.73
C ARG A 263 16.69 -16.98 9.03
N GLN A 264 16.59 -17.93 9.98
CA GLN A 264 17.38 -17.88 11.22
C GLN A 264 18.89 -17.91 10.92
N PHE A 265 19.35 -18.74 9.98
CA PHE A 265 20.75 -18.72 9.56
C PHE A 265 21.14 -17.36 8.97
N LEU A 266 20.36 -16.85 8.00
CA LEU A 266 20.67 -15.60 7.28
C LEU A 266 20.69 -14.38 8.20
N HIS A 267 19.76 -14.27 9.13
CA HIS A 267 19.62 -13.09 9.97
C HIS A 267 20.22 -13.23 11.36
N GLY A 268 20.27 -14.44 11.90
CA GLY A 268 20.77 -14.71 13.26
C GLY A 268 22.28 -14.90 13.35
N THR A 269 22.95 -15.37 12.26
CA THR A 269 24.40 -15.64 12.31
C THR A 269 25.20 -14.52 11.65
N THR A 270 26.46 -14.34 12.07
CA THR A 270 27.36 -13.33 11.49
C THR A 270 27.64 -13.63 10.01
N PHE A 271 27.84 -14.90 9.66
CA PHE A 271 28.08 -15.27 8.26
C PHE A 271 26.82 -15.13 7.39
N GLY A 272 25.65 -15.45 7.92
CA GLY A 272 24.38 -15.23 7.25
C GLY A 272 24.14 -13.74 6.96
N ARG A 273 24.38 -12.86 7.94
CA ARG A 273 24.28 -11.39 7.76
C ARG A 273 25.23 -10.87 6.68
N PHE A 274 26.46 -11.40 6.61
CA PHE A 274 27.38 -11.06 5.51
C PHE A 274 26.82 -11.45 4.14
N ILE A 275 26.15 -12.60 4.03
CA ILE A 275 25.48 -13.02 2.79
C ILE A 275 24.33 -12.07 2.46
N VAL A 276 23.51 -11.69 3.45
CA VAL A 276 22.41 -10.71 3.28
C VAL A 276 22.94 -9.35 2.81
N ASP A 277 23.97 -8.82 3.44
CA ASP A 277 24.58 -7.54 3.05
C ASP A 277 25.17 -7.60 1.62
N SER A 278 25.77 -8.74 1.26
CA SER A 278 26.31 -8.96 -0.10
C SER A 278 25.18 -8.98 -1.13
N PHE A 279 24.08 -9.66 -0.87
CA PHE A 279 22.90 -9.68 -1.74
C PHE A 279 22.38 -8.25 -1.99
N TRP A 280 22.16 -7.47 -0.94
CA TRP A 280 21.64 -6.11 -1.07
C TRP A 280 22.62 -5.16 -1.75
N LYS A 281 23.94 -5.36 -1.55
CA LYS A 281 24.98 -4.62 -2.24
C LYS A 281 24.96 -4.88 -3.74
N VAL A 282 24.83 -6.15 -4.16
CA VAL A 282 24.75 -6.54 -5.58
C VAL A 282 23.47 -5.98 -6.20
N LEU A 283 22.31 -6.18 -5.57
CA LEU A 283 21.03 -5.67 -6.07
C LEU A 283 21.03 -4.14 -6.22
N SER A 284 21.53 -3.44 -5.20
CA SER A 284 21.64 -1.97 -5.25
C SER A 284 22.63 -1.51 -6.32
N GLY A 285 23.79 -2.18 -6.42
CA GLY A 285 24.85 -1.86 -7.39
C GLY A 285 24.37 -2.01 -8.83
N ASP A 286 23.58 -3.03 -9.11
CA ASP A 286 23.01 -3.29 -10.44
C ASP A 286 22.08 -2.14 -10.88
N VAL A 287 21.15 -1.72 -10.02
CA VAL A 287 20.25 -0.59 -10.30
C VAL A 287 21.01 0.73 -10.45
N LEU A 288 21.98 1.02 -9.57
CA LEU A 288 22.77 2.25 -9.64
C LEU A 288 23.61 2.32 -10.91
N SER A 289 24.19 1.19 -11.32
CA SER A 289 24.99 1.08 -12.56
C SER A 289 24.12 1.25 -13.80
N ALA A 290 22.93 0.63 -13.82
CA ALA A 290 21.99 0.74 -14.93
C ALA A 290 21.51 2.17 -15.16
N ASN A 291 21.31 2.94 -14.08
CA ASN A 291 20.90 4.35 -14.16
C ASN A 291 22.05 5.32 -14.42
N ALA A 292 23.29 4.88 -14.32
CA ALA A 292 24.50 5.66 -14.62
C ALA A 292 24.52 7.08 -13.97
N TYR A 293 24.11 7.17 -12.70
CA TYR A 293 24.00 8.46 -11.99
C TYR A 293 25.30 9.26 -11.97
N ASP A 294 26.45 8.58 -11.95
CA ASP A 294 27.77 9.22 -11.90
C ASP A 294 28.26 9.73 -13.28
N SER A 295 27.46 9.52 -14.34
CA SER A 295 27.81 9.95 -15.70
C SER A 295 27.59 11.45 -15.98
N HIS A 296 26.83 12.15 -15.11
CA HIS A 296 26.53 13.57 -15.28
C HIS A 296 26.28 14.25 -13.91
N PRO A 297 26.78 15.49 -13.67
CA PRO A 297 26.60 16.17 -12.38
C PRO A 297 25.14 16.32 -11.95
N GLU A 298 24.23 16.63 -12.88
CA GLU A 298 22.79 16.73 -12.56
C GLU A 298 22.18 15.39 -12.16
N LEU A 299 22.62 14.27 -12.79
CA LEU A 299 22.15 12.94 -12.42
C LEU A 299 22.63 12.51 -11.04
N GLN A 300 23.84 12.91 -10.63
CA GLN A 300 24.36 12.63 -9.29
C GLN A 300 23.44 13.16 -8.20
N LYS A 301 22.75 14.29 -8.43
CA LYS A 301 21.77 14.85 -7.50
C LYS A 301 20.55 13.95 -7.29
N LEU A 302 20.23 13.10 -8.28
CA LEU A 302 19.12 12.13 -8.22
C LEU A 302 19.55 10.74 -7.69
N LYS A 303 20.83 10.54 -7.38
CA LYS A 303 21.32 9.30 -6.78
C LYS A 303 20.70 9.09 -5.41
N PRO A 304 20.06 7.93 -5.12
CA PRO A 304 19.47 7.64 -3.82
C PRO A 304 20.48 7.79 -2.67
N TRP A 305 20.04 8.35 -1.56
CA TRP A 305 20.94 8.67 -0.43
C TRP A 305 21.18 7.49 0.50
N HIS A 306 20.30 6.50 0.49
CA HIS A 306 20.32 5.34 1.38
C HIS A 306 20.34 4.04 0.58
N SER A 307 20.82 2.96 1.17
CA SER A 307 20.77 1.63 0.57
C SER A 307 19.31 1.18 0.36
N ALA A 308 19.05 0.45 -0.71
CA ALA A 308 17.74 -0.16 -1.00
C ALA A 308 17.23 -1.04 0.15
N PHE A 309 18.11 -1.57 0.99
CA PHE A 309 17.73 -2.31 2.19
C PHE A 309 16.81 -1.51 3.13
N TRP A 310 16.96 -0.18 3.23
CA TRP A 310 16.30 0.66 4.24
C TRP A 310 15.08 1.46 3.77
N ILE A 311 14.66 1.33 2.51
CA ILE A 311 13.71 2.28 1.89
C ILE A 311 12.28 1.77 1.71
N GLY A 312 11.99 0.51 1.97
CA GLY A 312 10.65 -0.05 1.78
C GLY A 312 10.10 0.16 0.37
N SER A 313 8.82 0.43 0.25
CA SER A 313 8.13 0.71 -1.01
C SER A 313 8.44 2.09 -1.60
N GLY A 314 9.39 2.84 -1.05
CA GLY A 314 10.02 4.00 -1.70
C GLY A 314 10.79 3.67 -2.98
N LEU A 315 10.65 2.44 -3.48
CA LEU A 315 11.09 1.97 -4.79
C LEU A 315 10.11 2.39 -5.88
N SER A 316 10.63 2.54 -7.10
CA SER A 316 9.80 2.72 -8.29
C SER A 316 10.43 2.05 -9.51
N ILE A 317 9.70 2.03 -10.62
CA ILE A 317 10.15 1.50 -11.91
C ILE A 317 10.02 2.58 -12.97
N LEU A 318 11.05 2.71 -13.82
CA LEU A 318 11.01 3.60 -14.98
C LEU A 318 9.94 3.10 -15.97
N ASN A 319 8.98 3.98 -16.29
CA ASN A 319 7.84 3.64 -17.14
C ASN A 319 7.51 4.76 -18.16
N TYR A 320 8.52 5.57 -18.48
CA TYR A 320 8.41 6.68 -19.42
C TYR A 320 8.68 6.24 -20.87
N ASP A 321 8.04 6.92 -21.83
CA ASP A 321 8.22 6.63 -23.25
C ASP A 321 9.56 7.13 -23.82
N SER A 322 10.15 8.14 -23.17
CA SER A 322 11.50 8.62 -23.43
C SER A 322 12.32 8.66 -22.13
N SER A 323 13.63 8.76 -22.24
CA SER A 323 14.51 8.73 -21.08
C SER A 323 14.34 9.98 -20.21
N LEU A 324 13.82 9.82 -18.99
CA LEU A 324 13.77 10.88 -17.98
C LEU A 324 15.17 11.44 -17.68
N PHE A 325 16.17 10.55 -17.61
CA PHE A 325 17.53 10.95 -17.29
C PHE A 325 18.21 11.76 -18.40
N ASP A 326 17.82 11.54 -19.67
CA ASP A 326 18.31 12.36 -20.76
C ASP A 326 17.72 13.78 -20.69
N LEU A 327 16.46 13.94 -20.30
CA LEU A 327 15.87 15.26 -20.04
C LEU A 327 16.60 16.03 -18.93
N VAL A 328 17.11 15.31 -17.92
CA VAL A 328 17.95 15.91 -16.87
C VAL A 328 19.32 16.32 -17.42
N LYS A 329 19.98 15.47 -18.20
CA LYS A 329 21.29 15.79 -18.83
C LYS A 329 21.19 16.95 -19.82
N GLU A 330 20.08 17.04 -20.56
CA GLU A 330 19.80 18.13 -21.50
C GLU A 330 19.41 19.44 -20.78
N GLY A 331 19.34 19.43 -19.46
CA GLY A 331 18.96 20.57 -18.65
C GLY A 331 17.48 20.97 -18.75
N LYS A 332 16.63 20.16 -19.37
CA LYS A 332 15.17 20.37 -19.39
C LYS A 332 14.53 20.14 -18.02
N ILE A 333 15.14 19.32 -17.18
CA ILE A 333 14.85 19.17 -15.75
C ILE A 333 16.13 19.52 -15.00
N ARG A 334 16.13 20.65 -14.30
CA ARG A 334 17.24 21.09 -13.43
C ARG A 334 16.93 20.62 -12.01
N VAL A 335 17.90 20.01 -11.34
CA VAL A 335 17.71 19.44 -10.00
C VAL A 335 18.33 20.33 -8.93
N HIS A 336 17.54 20.72 -7.93
CA HIS A 336 17.99 21.50 -6.79
C HIS A 336 17.83 20.67 -5.51
N ILE A 337 18.95 20.47 -4.78
CA ILE A 337 18.91 19.84 -3.45
C ILE A 337 18.87 20.96 -2.43
N ASP A 338 17.68 21.52 -2.22
CA ASP A 338 17.49 22.72 -1.41
C ASP A 338 16.08 22.81 -0.80
N ASN A 339 15.87 23.76 0.11
CA ASN A 339 14.55 24.13 0.61
C ASN A 339 14.06 25.44 -0.04
N ILE A 340 12.75 25.57 -0.18
CA ILE A 340 12.13 26.85 -0.49
C ILE A 340 12.08 27.67 0.79
N ASP A 341 12.68 28.85 0.76
CA ASP A 341 12.65 29.83 1.84
C ASP A 341 11.38 30.65 1.79
N ARG A 342 11.12 31.28 0.64
CA ARG A 342 9.92 32.11 0.42
C ARG A 342 9.53 32.20 -1.05
N LEU A 343 8.34 32.70 -1.28
CA LEU A 343 7.80 33.05 -2.60
C LEU A 343 7.59 34.56 -2.67
N GLU A 344 7.83 35.16 -3.83
CA GLU A 344 7.58 36.59 -4.06
C GLU A 344 7.27 36.83 -5.55
N GLY A 345 6.07 37.28 -5.87
CA GLY A 345 5.63 37.44 -7.25
C GLY A 345 5.73 36.12 -8.04
N ASN A 346 6.52 36.09 -9.08
CA ASN A 346 6.79 34.89 -9.90
C ASN A 346 8.14 34.23 -9.56
N LYS A 347 8.66 34.41 -8.35
CA LYS A 347 9.95 33.89 -7.94
C LYS A 347 9.86 32.96 -6.75
N VAL A 348 10.67 31.92 -6.81
CA VAL A 348 10.96 31.02 -5.70
C VAL A 348 12.36 31.32 -5.20
N PHE A 349 12.50 31.66 -3.94
CA PHE A 349 13.79 31.88 -3.28
C PHE A 349 14.18 30.60 -2.54
N LEU A 350 15.32 30.06 -2.86
CA LEU A 350 15.89 28.90 -2.20
C LEU A 350 16.74 29.30 -0.99
N SER A 351 16.88 28.38 -0.03
CA SER A 351 17.68 28.64 1.19
C SER A 351 19.17 28.89 0.90
N SER A 352 19.68 28.41 -0.24
CA SER A 352 21.04 28.74 -0.74
C SER A 352 21.21 30.19 -1.20
N GLY A 353 20.11 30.92 -1.38
CA GLY A 353 20.08 32.27 -1.98
C GLY A 353 19.81 32.27 -3.49
N GLU A 354 19.74 31.12 -4.13
CA GLU A 354 19.34 30.99 -5.53
C GLU A 354 17.88 31.46 -5.74
N GLN A 355 17.59 32.07 -6.88
CA GLN A 355 16.27 32.53 -7.26
C GLN A 355 15.85 31.84 -8.55
N LEU A 356 14.67 31.25 -8.54
CA LEU A 356 14.07 30.59 -9.68
C LEU A 356 12.84 31.38 -10.15
N GLU A 357 12.81 31.76 -11.42
CA GLU A 357 11.60 32.33 -12.02
C GLU A 357 10.66 31.20 -12.41
N THR A 358 9.41 31.27 -12.00
CA THR A 358 8.41 30.23 -12.26
C THR A 358 7.02 30.79 -12.45
N GLU A 359 6.27 30.15 -13.33
CA GLU A 359 4.86 30.46 -13.60
C GLU A 359 3.91 29.51 -12.87
N ALA A 360 4.44 28.35 -12.38
CA ALA A 360 3.62 27.34 -11.68
C ALA A 360 4.46 26.55 -10.68
N ILE A 361 3.83 26.15 -9.56
CA ILE A 361 4.44 25.28 -8.55
C ILE A 361 3.54 24.06 -8.31
N VAL A 362 4.06 22.86 -8.55
CA VAL A 362 3.35 21.61 -8.28
C VAL A 362 4.07 20.84 -7.16
N CYS A 363 3.36 20.63 -6.05
CA CYS A 363 3.91 19.98 -4.86
C CYS A 363 3.60 18.48 -4.85
N SER A 364 4.60 17.64 -5.09
CA SER A 364 4.55 16.18 -4.93
C SER A 364 5.13 15.76 -3.59
N THR A 365 4.62 16.35 -2.51
CA THR A 365 5.18 16.35 -1.16
C THR A 365 4.60 15.29 -0.24
N GLY A 366 3.94 14.29 -0.84
CA GLY A 366 3.42 13.12 -0.13
C GLY A 366 2.05 13.35 0.50
N TRP A 367 1.71 12.48 1.48
CA TRP A 367 0.36 12.34 1.99
C TRP A 367 0.36 12.33 3.51
N LYS A 368 -0.67 12.90 4.12
CA LYS A 368 -0.96 12.70 5.54
C LYS A 368 -1.46 11.28 5.74
N LYS A 369 -1.00 10.62 6.79
CA LYS A 369 -1.36 9.21 7.10
C LYS A 369 -2.55 9.12 8.05
N GLU A 370 -3.15 10.24 8.40
CA GLU A 370 -4.36 10.32 9.21
C GLU A 370 -5.59 9.80 8.46
N SER A 371 -6.52 9.18 9.19
CA SER A 371 -7.81 8.81 8.63
C SER A 371 -8.60 10.05 8.20
N THR A 372 -9.23 9.98 7.04
CA THR A 372 -10.18 11.00 6.59
C THR A 372 -11.53 10.91 7.30
N ILE A 373 -11.79 9.80 7.98
CA ILE A 373 -13.02 9.50 8.69
C ILE A 373 -12.79 9.79 10.18
N LYS A 374 -13.69 10.54 10.78
CA LYS A 374 -13.72 10.78 12.22
C LYS A 374 -14.41 9.62 12.93
N PHE A 375 -13.93 9.32 14.12
CA PHE A 375 -14.55 8.31 14.98
C PHE A 375 -15.04 8.98 16.27
N ALA A 376 -16.34 8.91 16.54
CA ALA A 376 -16.91 9.41 17.79
C ALA A 376 -17.05 8.28 18.82
N GLY A 377 -16.70 8.59 20.07
CA GLY A 377 -16.73 7.61 21.16
C GLY A 377 -15.67 6.50 21.05
N LEU A 378 -14.78 6.61 20.07
CA LEU A 378 -13.65 5.73 19.84
C LEU A 378 -12.40 6.61 19.79
N ASN A 379 -11.76 6.77 20.93
CA ASN A 379 -10.44 7.42 20.99
C ASN A 379 -9.37 6.46 20.44
N GLU A 380 -8.15 6.95 20.25
CA GLU A 380 -7.03 6.14 19.75
C GLU A 380 -6.76 4.91 20.61
N GLU A 381 -7.04 4.98 21.92
CA GLU A 381 -6.95 3.84 22.84
C GLU A 381 -7.98 2.74 22.51
N LYS A 382 -9.16 3.10 22.02
CA LYS A 382 -10.21 2.14 21.62
C LYS A 382 -10.01 1.58 20.20
N LEU A 383 -9.36 2.33 19.32
CA LEU A 383 -8.95 1.87 17.98
C LEU A 383 -7.56 1.26 17.95
N GLY A 384 -6.86 1.21 19.07
CA GLY A 384 -5.55 0.67 19.22
C GLY A 384 -5.45 -0.26 20.43
N LEU A 385 -4.34 -0.14 21.15
CA LEU A 385 -4.10 -0.88 22.37
C LEU A 385 -4.75 -0.18 23.56
N LYS A 386 -5.36 -0.95 24.48
CA LYS A 386 -6.02 -0.48 25.70
C LYS A 386 -5.05 -0.01 26.80
N TYR A 387 -3.88 0.50 26.45
CA TYR A 387 -2.82 0.74 27.41
C TYR A 387 -2.62 2.23 27.69
N SER A 388 -2.24 2.55 28.92
CA SER A 388 -1.76 3.88 29.26
C SER A 388 -0.50 4.24 28.48
N ALA A 389 -0.15 5.53 28.40
CA ALA A 389 1.07 5.98 27.72
C ALA A 389 2.35 5.32 28.29
N THR A 390 2.37 5.00 29.58
CA THR A 390 3.50 4.34 30.24
C THR A 390 3.58 2.87 29.85
N GLU A 391 2.44 2.15 29.86
CA GLU A 391 2.37 0.75 29.42
C GLU A 391 2.70 0.63 27.94
N LYS A 392 2.19 1.55 27.10
CA LYS A 392 2.54 1.59 25.68
C LYS A 392 4.04 1.71 25.46
N ARG A 393 4.74 2.58 26.20
CA ARG A 393 6.20 2.71 26.09
C ARG A 393 6.94 1.43 26.51
N ALA A 394 6.49 0.76 27.56
CA ALA A 394 7.08 -0.50 27.98
C ALA A 394 6.92 -1.59 26.92
N LEU A 395 5.73 -1.72 26.35
CA LEU A 395 5.46 -2.66 25.25
C LEU A 395 6.27 -2.33 23.98
N ASP A 396 6.39 -1.04 23.63
CA ASP A 396 7.24 -0.61 22.51
C ASP A 396 8.71 -1.01 22.74
N GLN A 397 9.25 -0.81 23.94
CA GLN A 397 10.62 -1.19 24.29
C GLN A 397 10.83 -2.71 24.28
N GLU A 398 9.88 -3.47 24.80
CA GLU A 398 9.94 -4.94 24.75
C GLU A 398 9.90 -5.46 23.32
N ALA A 399 9.00 -4.94 22.50
CA ALA A 399 8.92 -5.32 21.08
C ALA A 399 10.16 -4.89 20.30
N ASP A 400 10.72 -3.70 20.56
CA ASP A 400 12.00 -3.26 19.98
C ASP A 400 13.14 -4.23 20.32
N ALA A 401 13.23 -4.67 21.57
CA ALA A 401 14.23 -5.63 21.99
C ALA A 401 14.06 -6.98 21.27
N LYS A 402 12.81 -7.49 21.17
CA LYS A 402 12.50 -8.72 20.43
C LYS A 402 12.87 -8.61 18.94
N VAL A 403 12.56 -7.47 18.30
CA VAL A 403 12.93 -7.22 16.90
C VAL A 403 14.44 -7.25 16.70
N LEU A 404 15.20 -6.61 17.58
CA LEU A 404 16.66 -6.55 17.49
C LEU A 404 17.35 -7.86 17.86
N ASP A 405 16.76 -8.65 18.73
CA ASP A 405 17.23 -10.02 19.02
C ASP A 405 17.04 -10.94 17.81
N LEU A 406 15.85 -10.92 17.20
CA LEU A 406 15.56 -11.69 15.99
C LEU A 406 16.38 -11.23 14.77
N PHE A 407 16.61 -9.94 14.65
CA PHE A 407 17.24 -9.31 13.49
C PHE A 407 18.32 -8.28 13.91
N PRO A 408 19.46 -8.72 14.44
CA PRO A 408 20.50 -7.81 14.95
C PRO A 408 20.98 -6.77 13.92
N ARG A 409 20.94 -7.10 12.60
CA ARG A 409 21.30 -6.19 11.52
C ARG A 409 20.46 -4.91 11.50
N LEU A 410 19.23 -4.96 12.00
CA LEU A 410 18.35 -3.79 12.06
C LEU A 410 18.80 -2.75 13.09
N GLY A 411 19.69 -3.12 14.02
CA GLY A 411 20.32 -2.17 14.94
C GLY A 411 21.33 -1.23 14.29
N ASP A 412 21.89 -1.62 13.12
CA ASP A 412 22.88 -0.82 12.38
C ASP A 412 22.17 0.23 11.48
N GLN A 413 21.41 1.11 12.10
CA GLN A 413 20.59 2.11 11.41
C GLN A 413 21.42 3.06 10.54
N PRO A 414 20.93 3.44 9.34
CA PRO A 414 21.59 4.42 8.50
C PRO A 414 21.52 5.82 9.15
N LYS A 415 22.52 6.65 8.87
CA LYS A 415 22.45 8.06 9.27
C LYS A 415 21.39 8.78 8.43
N LEU A 416 20.30 9.19 9.09
CA LEU A 416 19.21 9.93 8.44
C LEU A 416 19.59 11.40 8.25
N ARG A 417 19.07 12.02 7.20
CA ARG A 417 19.21 13.47 6.91
C ARG A 417 18.08 14.30 7.50
N PHE A 418 17.08 13.64 8.07
CA PHE A 418 15.92 14.25 8.72
C PHE A 418 15.79 13.75 10.15
N THR A 419 15.10 14.49 10.99
CA THR A 419 14.72 14.05 12.32
C THR A 419 13.47 13.17 12.18
N PRO A 420 13.52 11.88 12.54
CA PRO A 420 12.34 11.05 12.56
C PRO A 420 11.28 11.65 13.48
N LYS A 421 10.03 11.67 13.02
CA LYS A 421 8.91 11.93 13.91
C LYS A 421 8.76 10.78 14.90
N GLU A 422 8.13 11.02 16.04
CA GLU A 422 7.72 9.94 16.92
C GLU A 422 6.89 8.93 16.11
N ALA A 423 7.30 7.65 16.17
CA ALA A 423 6.61 6.59 15.46
C ALA A 423 5.23 6.40 16.07
N ASN A 424 4.20 6.51 15.26
CA ASN A 424 2.81 6.25 15.67
C ASN A 424 2.15 5.29 14.66
N PRO A 425 2.65 4.03 14.56
CA PRO A 425 2.11 3.07 13.63
C PRO A 425 0.71 2.63 14.03
N LEU A 426 -0.08 2.26 13.01
CA LEU A 426 -1.38 1.64 13.21
C LEU A 426 -1.19 0.27 13.88
N ARG A 427 -1.68 0.12 15.11
CA ARG A 427 -1.57 -1.09 15.92
C ARG A 427 -2.73 -2.04 15.63
N TYR A 428 -2.73 -2.66 14.45
CA TYR A 428 -3.78 -3.56 14.00
C TYR A 428 -3.28 -5.00 13.86
N TYR A 429 -4.08 -5.94 14.34
CA TYR A 429 -3.84 -7.37 14.14
C TYR A 429 -3.89 -7.67 12.63
N ARG A 430 -2.89 -8.39 12.13
CA ARG A 430 -2.68 -8.62 10.69
C ARG A 430 -2.67 -7.33 9.86
N PHE A 431 -2.42 -6.17 10.47
CA PHE A 431 -2.51 -4.84 9.86
C PHE A 431 -3.92 -4.48 9.34
N MET A 432 -4.95 -5.15 9.87
CA MET A 432 -6.33 -4.99 9.42
C MET A 432 -7.33 -4.76 10.56
N VAL A 433 -7.12 -5.32 11.74
CA VAL A 433 -8.14 -5.28 12.80
C VAL A 433 -7.58 -4.65 14.08
N PRO A 434 -8.20 -3.58 14.61
CA PRO A 434 -7.86 -3.05 15.93
C PRO A 434 -7.94 -4.15 16.99
N SER A 435 -6.99 -4.21 17.94
CA SER A 435 -6.93 -5.26 18.96
C SER A 435 -8.25 -5.44 19.72
N THR A 436 -8.90 -4.31 20.05
CA THR A 436 -10.19 -4.31 20.76
C THR A 436 -11.38 -4.82 19.96
N MET A 437 -11.22 -4.98 18.63
CA MET A 437 -12.27 -5.40 17.70
C MET A 437 -12.09 -6.84 17.21
N VAL A 438 -11.01 -7.53 17.62
CA VAL A 438 -10.77 -8.93 17.23
C VAL A 438 -11.88 -9.85 17.75
N GLY A 439 -12.35 -9.62 18.98
CA GLY A 439 -13.45 -10.40 19.57
C GLY A 439 -14.82 -10.07 18.99
N SER A 440 -15.12 -8.79 18.67
CA SER A 440 -16.43 -8.37 18.15
C SER A 440 -16.65 -8.73 16.68
N ARG A 441 -15.57 -8.85 15.89
CA ARG A 441 -15.59 -9.20 14.46
C ARG A 441 -16.56 -8.35 13.64
N ASP A 442 -16.58 -7.06 13.89
CA ASP A 442 -17.51 -6.13 13.26
C ASP A 442 -16.84 -4.91 12.60
N LEU A 443 -15.49 -4.78 12.72
CA LEU A 443 -14.70 -3.74 12.06
C LEU A 443 -13.40 -4.33 11.50
N ALA A 444 -13.09 -3.99 10.27
CA ALA A 444 -11.80 -4.26 9.66
C ALA A 444 -11.36 -3.11 8.72
N PHE A 445 -10.05 -2.95 8.57
CA PHE A 445 -9.42 -2.01 7.65
C PHE A 445 -8.74 -2.77 6.51
N ALA A 446 -9.04 -2.43 5.27
CA ALA A 446 -8.41 -3.03 4.11
C ALA A 446 -7.42 -2.04 3.46
N GLY A 447 -6.23 -2.52 3.11
CA GLY A 447 -5.25 -1.73 2.38
C GLY A 447 -4.53 -0.66 3.20
N MET A 448 -4.40 -0.85 4.51
CA MET A 448 -3.57 -0.01 5.38
C MET A 448 -2.10 -0.47 5.35
N ILE A 449 -1.66 -0.95 4.21
CA ILE A 449 -0.29 -1.39 3.91
C ILE A 449 0.19 -0.75 2.61
N SER A 450 1.50 -0.50 2.52
CA SER A 450 2.17 -0.17 1.27
C SER A 450 2.88 -1.41 0.74
N THR A 451 2.64 -1.79 -0.50
CA THR A 451 3.23 -3.00 -1.09
C THR A 451 3.34 -2.91 -2.61
N VAL A 452 4.36 -3.59 -3.15
CA VAL A 452 4.54 -3.74 -4.60
C VAL A 452 3.64 -4.82 -5.20
N SER A 453 3.10 -5.73 -4.37
CA SER A 453 2.21 -6.84 -4.77
C SER A 453 0.74 -6.51 -4.49
N THR A 454 0.31 -5.29 -4.86
CA THR A 454 -0.98 -4.70 -4.48
C THR A 454 -2.17 -5.60 -4.77
N SER A 455 -2.28 -6.16 -5.98
CA SER A 455 -3.46 -6.93 -6.40
C SER A 455 -3.60 -8.26 -5.66
N VAL A 456 -2.48 -8.96 -5.42
CA VAL A 456 -2.46 -10.21 -4.64
C VAL A 456 -2.78 -9.92 -3.18
N CYS A 457 -2.09 -8.96 -2.56
CA CYS A 457 -2.36 -8.57 -1.16
C CYS A 457 -3.81 -8.13 -0.98
N ALA A 458 -4.37 -7.36 -1.93
CA ALA A 458 -5.77 -6.94 -1.88
C ALA A 458 -6.74 -8.13 -1.92
N THR A 459 -6.50 -9.10 -2.79
CA THR A 459 -7.32 -10.31 -2.91
C THR A 459 -7.31 -11.12 -1.61
N ILE A 460 -6.11 -11.37 -1.06
CA ILE A 460 -5.97 -12.18 0.15
C ILE A 460 -6.50 -11.44 1.39
N GLN A 461 -6.24 -10.13 1.53
CA GLN A 461 -6.84 -9.34 2.61
C GLN A 461 -8.37 -9.31 2.52
N GLY A 462 -8.92 -9.14 1.31
CA GLY A 462 -10.37 -9.15 1.11
C GLY A 462 -11.00 -10.46 1.55
N HIS A 463 -10.39 -11.60 1.19
CA HIS A 463 -10.84 -12.92 1.60
C HIS A 463 -10.70 -13.12 3.11
N TRP A 464 -9.54 -12.79 3.68
CA TRP A 464 -9.30 -12.88 5.12
C TRP A 464 -10.31 -12.04 5.93
N ILE A 465 -10.57 -10.78 5.51
CA ILE A 465 -11.55 -9.91 6.17
C ILE A 465 -12.96 -10.52 6.10
N ALA A 466 -13.36 -11.05 4.94
CA ALA A 466 -14.69 -11.66 4.80
C ALA A 466 -14.84 -12.88 5.70
N ALA A 467 -13.84 -13.77 5.75
CA ALA A 467 -13.83 -14.93 6.66
C ALA A 467 -13.78 -14.51 8.14
N PHE A 468 -12.95 -13.51 8.49
CA PHE A 468 -12.86 -12.96 9.85
C PHE A 468 -14.21 -12.43 10.35
N LEU A 469 -14.89 -11.59 9.57
CA LEU A 469 -16.20 -11.06 9.91
C LEU A 469 -17.27 -12.14 10.00
N GLY A 470 -17.11 -13.24 9.25
CA GLY A 470 -17.93 -14.44 9.35
C GLY A 470 -17.62 -15.34 10.55
N GLY A 471 -16.49 -15.12 11.23
CA GLY A 471 -16.00 -16.01 12.29
C GLY A 471 -15.45 -17.34 11.78
N GLN A 472 -14.93 -17.37 10.57
CA GLN A 472 -14.58 -18.58 9.80
C GLN A 472 -13.07 -18.64 9.47
N LEU A 473 -12.22 -18.05 10.31
CA LEU A 473 -10.77 -18.23 10.22
C LEU A 473 -10.35 -19.48 10.97
N ASP A 474 -9.47 -20.27 10.38
CA ASP A 474 -8.90 -21.48 11.00
C ASP A 474 -7.90 -21.14 12.11
N ARG A 475 -7.21 -20.03 11.95
CA ARG A 475 -6.19 -19.57 12.90
C ARG A 475 -6.51 -18.15 13.37
N LEU A 476 -6.85 -18.00 14.62
CA LEU A 476 -7.03 -16.73 15.32
C LEU A 476 -6.57 -16.91 16.77
N PRO A 477 -5.69 -16.06 17.33
CA PRO A 477 -5.32 -16.13 18.73
C PRO A 477 -6.53 -16.02 19.64
N THR A 478 -6.49 -16.72 20.77
CA THR A 478 -7.59 -16.77 21.75
C THR A 478 -7.38 -15.84 22.93
N SER A 479 -6.15 -15.39 23.16
CA SER A 479 -5.82 -14.48 24.26
C SER A 479 -5.50 -13.07 23.78
N ASP A 480 -5.95 -12.06 24.52
CA ASP A 480 -5.64 -10.65 24.28
C ASP A 480 -4.12 -10.38 24.33
N GLN A 481 -3.38 -11.18 25.13
CA GLN A 481 -1.93 -11.05 25.25
C GLN A 481 -1.23 -11.49 23.97
N GLU A 482 -1.58 -12.64 23.40
CA GLU A 482 -1.00 -13.12 22.13
C GLU A 482 -1.28 -12.12 20.99
N ILE A 483 -2.51 -11.58 20.91
CA ILE A 483 -2.88 -10.57 19.94
C ILE A 483 -2.00 -9.32 20.11
N THR A 484 -1.81 -8.87 21.35
CA THR A 484 -1.01 -7.70 21.68
C THR A 484 0.46 -7.91 21.32
N ASP A 485 1.04 -9.03 21.73
CA ASP A 485 2.45 -9.35 21.49
C ASP A 485 2.75 -9.41 19.99
N GLU A 486 1.84 -10.00 19.22
CA GLU A 486 1.98 -10.06 17.77
C GLU A 486 1.86 -8.68 17.12
N ILE A 487 0.83 -7.90 17.49
CA ILE A 487 0.66 -6.53 16.98
C ILE A 487 1.90 -5.70 17.26
N MET A 488 2.42 -5.76 18.49
CA MET A 488 3.59 -4.99 18.90
C MET A 488 4.84 -5.40 18.13
N LEU A 489 5.11 -6.70 18.03
CA LEU A 489 6.25 -7.22 17.27
C LEU A 489 6.19 -6.81 15.80
N HIS A 490 5.05 -7.01 15.15
CA HIS A 490 4.88 -6.75 13.72
C HIS A 490 4.95 -5.26 13.37
N THR A 491 4.37 -4.41 14.20
CA THR A 491 4.33 -2.97 13.92
C THR A 491 5.61 -2.25 14.33
N GLN A 492 6.29 -2.66 15.43
CA GLN A 492 7.60 -2.11 15.79
C GLN A 492 8.70 -2.52 14.81
N TRP A 493 8.61 -3.73 14.23
CA TRP A 493 9.53 -4.15 13.18
C TRP A 493 9.61 -3.14 12.03
N GLY A 494 8.51 -2.56 11.58
CA GLY A 494 8.47 -1.62 10.48
C GLY A 494 9.38 -0.41 10.69
N LYS A 495 9.38 0.16 11.88
CA LYS A 495 10.23 1.29 12.29
C LYS A 495 11.74 0.96 12.15
N TRP A 496 12.14 -0.26 12.54
CA TRP A 496 13.51 -0.71 12.44
C TRP A 496 13.91 -1.11 11.01
N ARG A 497 12.98 -1.71 10.27
CA ARG A 497 13.25 -2.23 8.93
C ARG A 497 13.30 -1.14 7.87
N TYR A 498 12.43 -0.14 7.95
CA TYR A 498 12.26 0.88 6.91
C TYR A 498 12.32 2.32 7.46
N PRO A 499 13.43 2.70 8.11
CA PRO A 499 13.59 4.04 8.68
C PRO A 499 13.62 5.15 7.63
N CYS A 500 13.96 4.82 6.38
CA CYS A 500 13.99 5.74 5.24
C CYS A 500 12.71 5.66 4.38
N GLY A 501 11.74 4.83 4.77
CA GLY A 501 10.44 4.64 4.12
C GLY A 501 9.28 5.05 5.03
N TYR A 502 8.21 4.28 5.00
CA TYR A 502 7.01 4.52 5.79
C TYR A 502 6.90 3.61 7.02
N GLY A 503 7.91 2.79 7.31
CA GLY A 503 7.83 1.73 8.31
C GLY A 503 7.54 2.20 9.74
N ALA A 504 7.82 3.48 10.07
CA ALA A 504 7.48 4.07 11.36
C ALA A 504 5.99 4.43 11.49
N ASP A 505 5.27 4.61 10.39
CA ASP A 505 3.89 5.05 10.36
C ASP A 505 2.91 3.93 9.96
N LEU A 506 3.34 3.05 9.03
CA LEU A 506 2.50 2.00 8.47
C LEU A 506 3.34 0.82 7.96
N PRO A 507 2.73 -0.37 7.79
CA PRO A 507 3.40 -1.51 7.18
C PRO A 507 3.84 -1.21 5.75
N ASP A 508 5.11 -1.47 5.46
CA ASP A 508 5.74 -1.17 4.18
C ASP A 508 6.46 -2.42 3.65
N PHE A 509 5.89 -3.07 2.62
CA PHE A 509 6.33 -4.39 2.16
C PHE A 509 6.90 -4.34 0.75
N VAL A 510 8.14 -4.75 0.60
CA VAL A 510 8.75 -5.04 -0.70
C VAL A 510 8.90 -6.55 -0.87
N PHE A 511 9.88 -7.17 -0.22
CA PHE A 511 10.08 -8.61 -0.23
C PHE A 511 9.24 -9.36 0.83
N GLU A 512 8.60 -8.65 1.73
CA GLU A 512 7.77 -9.19 2.82
C GLU A 512 6.33 -9.45 2.38
N GLY A 513 5.95 -8.99 1.17
CA GLY A 513 4.60 -9.17 0.64
C GLY A 513 4.20 -10.63 0.46
N LEU A 514 5.07 -11.47 -0.11
CA LEU A 514 4.79 -12.90 -0.27
C LEU A 514 4.72 -13.64 1.08
N PRO A 515 5.66 -13.48 2.03
CA PRO A 515 5.50 -14.03 3.38
C PRO A 515 4.24 -13.54 4.10
N TYR A 516 3.84 -12.29 3.92
CA TYR A 516 2.60 -11.74 4.48
C TYR A 516 1.37 -12.45 3.90
N VAL A 517 1.32 -12.64 2.60
CA VAL A 517 0.27 -13.42 1.92
C VAL A 517 0.20 -14.84 2.48
N ASN A 518 1.35 -15.51 2.66
CA ASN A 518 1.40 -16.86 3.25
C ASN A 518 0.82 -16.89 4.67
N MET A 519 1.12 -15.89 5.51
CA MET A 519 0.56 -15.77 6.85
C MET A 519 -0.97 -15.69 6.83
N LEU A 520 -1.53 -14.84 5.97
CA LEU A 520 -2.98 -14.72 5.84
C LEU A 520 -3.63 -15.97 5.25
N MET A 521 -2.96 -16.64 4.31
CA MET A 521 -3.44 -17.90 3.74
C MET A 521 -3.50 -19.03 4.76
N LYS A 522 -2.53 -19.09 5.68
CA LYS A 522 -2.56 -20.04 6.80
C LYS A 522 -3.69 -19.73 7.78
N ASP A 523 -3.99 -18.45 8.02
CA ASP A 523 -5.16 -18.07 8.84
C ASP A 523 -6.48 -18.52 8.19
N LEU A 524 -6.51 -18.58 6.86
CA LEU A 524 -7.63 -19.06 6.05
C LEU A 524 -7.67 -20.60 5.90
N GLY A 525 -6.66 -21.34 6.35
CA GLY A 525 -6.57 -22.79 6.16
C GLY A 525 -6.35 -23.22 4.70
N VAL A 526 -5.79 -22.36 3.84
CA VAL A 526 -5.54 -22.69 2.42
C VAL A 526 -4.06 -22.88 2.14
N GLU A 527 -3.76 -23.66 1.06
CA GLU A 527 -2.40 -24.02 0.70
C GLU A 527 -1.55 -22.81 0.30
N THR A 528 -0.35 -22.71 0.89
CA THR A 528 0.60 -21.63 0.64
C THR A 528 1.63 -21.91 -0.45
N HIS A 529 1.87 -23.20 -0.75
CA HIS A 529 2.79 -23.65 -1.79
C HIS A 529 1.99 -23.97 -3.06
N ARG A 530 2.00 -23.06 -4.03
CA ARG A 530 1.09 -23.11 -5.17
C ARG A 530 1.76 -23.44 -6.51
N LYS A 531 3.04 -23.79 -6.50
CA LYS A 531 3.78 -24.19 -7.70
C LYS A 531 3.81 -25.71 -7.85
N SER A 532 3.96 -26.18 -9.07
CA SER A 532 3.90 -27.61 -9.41
C SER A 532 5.12 -28.43 -8.92
N SER A 533 6.21 -27.78 -8.58
CA SER A 533 7.43 -28.44 -8.10
C SER A 533 8.18 -27.59 -7.07
N ARG A 534 8.98 -28.27 -6.20
CA ARG A 534 9.82 -27.57 -5.19
C ARG A 534 10.80 -26.58 -5.81
N LEU A 535 11.35 -26.87 -6.99
CA LEU A 535 12.25 -25.94 -7.67
C LEU A 535 11.51 -24.70 -8.13
N GLN A 536 10.35 -24.86 -8.75
CA GLN A 536 9.51 -23.73 -9.15
C GLN A 536 9.02 -22.93 -7.95
N GLU A 537 8.69 -23.61 -6.85
CA GLU A 537 8.30 -22.97 -5.59
C GLU A 537 9.34 -21.96 -5.09
N LEU A 538 10.61 -22.30 -5.24
CA LEU A 538 11.72 -21.44 -4.84
C LEU A 538 12.04 -20.36 -5.87
N THR A 539 12.10 -20.71 -7.15
CA THR A 539 12.77 -19.90 -8.18
C THR A 539 11.84 -19.17 -9.14
N SER A 540 10.56 -19.56 -9.20
CA SER A 540 9.58 -18.90 -10.06
C SER A 540 8.85 -17.79 -9.32
N PRO A 541 8.56 -16.65 -9.97
CA PRO A 541 7.82 -15.58 -9.33
C PRO A 541 6.38 -16.02 -9.05
N TYR A 542 5.88 -15.64 -7.90
CA TYR A 542 4.46 -15.74 -7.58
C TYR A 542 3.70 -14.62 -8.27
N LEU A 543 2.76 -14.98 -9.12
CA LEU A 543 1.95 -14.08 -9.91
C LEU A 543 0.48 -14.15 -9.46
N PRO A 544 -0.36 -13.19 -9.81
CA PRO A 544 -1.80 -13.26 -9.53
C PRO A 544 -2.44 -14.59 -9.94
N ALA A 545 -2.05 -15.14 -11.09
CA ALA A 545 -2.56 -16.42 -11.58
C ALA A 545 -2.36 -17.61 -10.63
N ASP A 546 -1.34 -17.57 -9.76
CA ASP A 546 -1.08 -18.63 -8.78
C ASP A 546 -2.11 -18.65 -7.64
N PHE A 547 -2.86 -17.57 -7.46
CA PHE A 547 -3.87 -17.41 -6.41
C PHE A 547 -5.31 -17.50 -6.96
N ARG A 548 -5.47 -17.99 -8.19
CA ARG A 548 -6.79 -18.16 -8.82
C ARG A 548 -7.60 -19.23 -8.11
N GLY A 549 -8.92 -19.02 -7.98
CA GLY A 549 -9.85 -19.97 -7.40
C GLY A 549 -9.76 -20.10 -5.87
N LEU A 550 -9.10 -19.18 -5.17
CA LEU A 550 -8.88 -19.24 -3.73
C LEU A 550 -10.17 -19.33 -2.90
N VAL A 551 -11.24 -18.65 -3.34
CA VAL A 551 -12.54 -18.68 -2.65
C VAL A 551 -13.18 -20.07 -2.75
N ASP A 552 -13.05 -20.73 -3.90
CA ASP A 552 -13.62 -22.06 -4.12
C ASP A 552 -12.83 -23.13 -3.34
N GLU A 553 -11.49 -23.01 -3.32
CA GLU A 553 -10.60 -23.84 -2.50
C GLU A 553 -10.96 -23.74 -1.02
N TRP A 554 -11.13 -22.52 -0.52
CA TRP A 554 -11.51 -22.27 0.87
C TRP A 554 -12.89 -22.87 1.20
N LYS A 555 -13.91 -22.69 0.35
CA LYS A 555 -15.25 -23.26 0.52
C LYS A 555 -15.23 -24.79 0.57
N GLN A 556 -14.43 -25.42 -0.29
CA GLN A 556 -14.29 -26.88 -0.30
C GLN A 556 -13.73 -27.40 1.02
N GLY A 557 -12.68 -26.76 1.56
CA GLY A 557 -12.10 -27.10 2.85
C GLY A 557 -13.08 -26.97 4.02
N HIS A 558 -13.84 -25.87 4.05
CA HIS A 558 -14.78 -25.60 5.15
C HIS A 558 -16.08 -26.40 5.05
N SER A 559 -16.57 -26.71 3.85
CA SER A 559 -17.74 -27.57 3.66
C SER A 559 -17.47 -29.02 4.10
N ALA A 560 -16.25 -29.52 3.93
CA ALA A 560 -15.86 -30.85 4.38
C ALA A 560 -15.83 -30.94 5.92
N SER A 561 -15.34 -29.90 6.60
CA SER A 561 -15.28 -29.85 8.07
C SER A 561 -16.67 -29.77 8.74
N GLU A 562 -17.64 -29.07 8.14
CA GLU A 562 -19.03 -29.06 8.62
C GLU A 562 -19.70 -30.44 8.49
N PHE A 563 -19.36 -31.21 7.45
CA PHE A 563 -19.86 -32.59 7.26
C PHE A 563 -19.27 -33.57 8.28
N GLU A 564 -17.99 -33.44 8.64
CA GLU A 564 -17.37 -34.27 9.69
C GLU A 564 -17.96 -33.96 11.09
N ILE A 565 -18.20 -32.70 11.41
CA ILE A 565 -18.83 -32.30 12.69
C ILE A 565 -20.29 -32.78 12.75
N ALA A 566 -21.01 -32.73 11.63
CA ALA A 566 -22.40 -33.23 11.56
C ALA A 566 -22.45 -34.75 11.68
N THR A 567 -21.53 -35.50 11.06
CA THR A 567 -21.43 -36.95 11.19
C THR A 567 -21.01 -37.39 12.59
N HIS A 568 -20.11 -36.67 13.25
CA HIS A 568 -19.74 -36.95 14.64
C HIS A 568 -20.88 -36.70 15.63
N LYS A 569 -21.69 -35.65 15.42
CA LYS A 569 -22.90 -35.39 16.24
C LYS A 569 -23.99 -36.45 16.04
N VAL A 570 -24.14 -37.00 14.87
CA VAL A 570 -25.11 -38.08 14.58
C VAL A 570 -24.67 -39.41 15.19
N VAL A 571 -23.35 -39.69 15.23
CA VAL A 571 -22.82 -40.96 15.83
C VAL A 571 -22.87 -40.91 17.36
N THR A 572 -22.71 -39.73 17.99
CA THR A 572 -22.79 -39.61 19.46
C THR A 572 -24.20 -39.49 20.02
N SER A 573 -25.23 -39.22 19.19
CA SER A 573 -26.64 -39.21 19.60
C SER A 573 -27.38 -40.55 19.39
N GLY A 574 -26.70 -41.59 18.88
CA GLY A 574 -27.27 -42.89 18.58
C GLY A 574 -26.90 -44.02 19.57
N THR A 575 -26.27 -43.71 20.73
CA THR A 575 -25.85 -44.71 21.70
C THR A 575 -26.48 -44.57 23.08
N ASP A 576 -27.65 -43.92 23.21
CA ASP A 576 -28.46 -43.95 24.41
C ASP A 576 -29.88 -44.38 24.02
N GLU A 577 -30.09 -45.71 23.85
CA GLU A 577 -31.33 -46.47 24.05
C GLU A 577 -30.99 -47.85 24.66
#